data_ba2dbb7ceec46be83a289904fab9d140
#
_entry.id   ba2dbb7ceec46be83a289904fab9d140
#
_cell.length_a   1.000
_cell.length_b   1.000
_cell.length_c   1.000
_cell.angle_alpha   90.00
_cell.angle_beta   90.00
_cell.angle_gamma   90.00
#
_symmetry.space_group_name_H-M   'P 1'
#
loop_
_entity.id
_entity.type
_entity.pdbx_description
1 polymer ?
#
loop_
_entity_poly.entity_id
_entity_poly.type
_entity_poly.pdbx_seq_one_letter_code
_entity_poly.pdbx_strand_id
1 'polypeptide(L)'
;MSVRGDAAAAFQFLSRFPVKGGGDFSRELLQRSVVYYPLVGAAIGLSAALGAGVAVWLLPAWPAAVITLILWVGLTGGLHLDGWMDSADALLSYRTRERMLEIMKDSRVGAMGVLACVLLLLLKASLLAAFLEGGSWTELPLLLLPPVWSRWYMVRAMARYPLARSNEGLAASFGGLPARQERRALLLAALLSLAAAAAPLALGADSAWPQLLAAAILAPALALACGTLAARRISSRLGGLTGDVYGALNELLEALLLLLLVLLQHNL
;
A
#
# COMPACT_ATOMS: atom_id res chain seq x y z
N MET A 1 -23.37 -8.22 14.51
CA MET A 1 -22.03 -8.15 13.87
C MET A 1 -21.57 -6.70 13.91
N SER A 2 -20.43 -6.39 14.52
CA SER A 2 -20.08 -5.00 14.80
C SER A 2 -19.09 -4.46 13.77
N VAL A 3 -19.31 -3.26 13.25
CA VAL A 3 -18.38 -2.46 12.44
C VAL A 3 -16.98 -2.41 13.07
N ARG A 4 -16.90 -2.36 14.39
CA ARG A 4 -15.66 -2.39 15.16
C ARG A 4 -14.86 -3.70 14.96
N GLY A 5 -15.54 -4.85 14.91
CA GLY A 5 -14.88 -6.14 14.69
C GLY A 5 -14.30 -6.28 13.29
N ASP A 6 -15.01 -5.82 12.26
CA ASP A 6 -14.56 -5.85 10.87
C ASP A 6 -13.33 -4.93 10.67
N ALA A 7 -13.36 -3.72 11.25
CA ALA A 7 -12.22 -2.81 11.23
C ALA A 7 -11.01 -3.37 12.02
N ALA A 8 -11.25 -3.92 13.21
CA ALA A 8 -10.18 -4.54 14.01
C ALA A 8 -9.48 -5.67 13.25
N ALA A 9 -10.23 -6.52 12.54
CA ALA A 9 -9.66 -7.58 11.71
C ALA A 9 -8.78 -7.02 10.58
N ALA A 10 -9.17 -5.92 9.94
CA ALA A 10 -8.34 -5.25 8.93
C ALA A 10 -7.01 -4.77 9.51
N PHE A 11 -7.05 -4.11 10.68
CA PHE A 11 -5.85 -3.63 11.37
C PHE A 11 -4.93 -4.78 11.79
N GLN A 12 -5.47 -5.84 12.39
CA GLN A 12 -4.71 -7.02 12.79
C GLN A 12 -4.05 -7.74 11.60
N PHE A 13 -4.72 -7.74 10.45
CA PHE A 13 -4.21 -8.41 9.25
C PHE A 13 -3.11 -7.60 8.55
N LEU A 14 -3.29 -6.27 8.40
CA LEU A 14 -2.43 -5.44 7.56
C LEU A 14 -1.43 -4.59 8.34
N SER A 15 -1.41 -4.66 9.67
CA SER A 15 -0.54 -3.80 10.48
C SER A 15 -0.14 -4.43 11.81
N ARG A 16 0.80 -3.78 12.47
CA ARG A 16 1.24 -4.09 13.84
C ARG A 16 0.64 -3.16 14.89
N PHE A 17 -0.40 -2.42 14.54
CA PHE A 17 -1.11 -1.63 15.55
C PHE A 17 -1.71 -2.54 16.63
N PRO A 18 -1.62 -2.17 17.91
CA PRO A 18 -2.09 -2.99 19.04
C PRO A 18 -3.63 -2.93 19.17
N VAL A 19 -4.34 -3.38 18.14
CA VAL A 19 -5.81 -3.42 18.14
C VAL A 19 -6.27 -4.74 18.73
N LYS A 20 -7.01 -4.66 19.83
CA LYS A 20 -7.66 -5.82 20.43
C LYS A 20 -8.89 -6.18 19.62
N GLY A 21 -8.91 -7.36 19.03
CA GLY A 21 -10.06 -7.96 18.37
C GLY A 21 -9.95 -9.45 18.63
N GLY A 22 -10.96 -10.02 19.24
CA GLY A 22 -11.02 -11.47 19.46
C GLY A 22 -11.90 -12.08 18.38
N GLY A 23 -11.34 -12.94 17.57
CA GLY A 23 -12.15 -13.74 16.67
C GLY A 23 -11.29 -14.54 15.72
N ASP A 24 -11.74 -15.73 15.41
CA ASP A 24 -11.20 -16.51 14.32
C ASP A 24 -11.36 -15.71 13.03
N PHE A 25 -10.31 -15.64 12.23
CA PHE A 25 -10.33 -15.00 10.91
C PHE A 25 -11.17 -15.85 9.93
N SER A 26 -12.49 -15.89 10.18
CA SER A 26 -13.42 -16.56 9.28
C SER A 26 -13.41 -15.87 7.92
N ARG A 27 -13.76 -16.63 6.87
CA ARG A 27 -13.85 -16.10 5.50
C ARG A 27 -14.77 -14.89 5.44
N GLU A 28 -15.92 -14.95 6.12
CA GLU A 28 -16.91 -13.87 6.14
C GLU A 28 -16.37 -12.62 6.82
N LEU A 29 -15.61 -12.77 7.92
CA LEU A 29 -14.99 -11.67 8.62
C LEU A 29 -13.91 -11.00 7.72
N LEU A 30 -13.04 -11.80 7.10
CA LEU A 30 -12.02 -11.31 6.18
C LEU A 30 -12.63 -10.57 4.99
N GLN A 31 -13.68 -11.12 4.36
CA GLN A 31 -14.36 -10.44 3.24
C GLN A 31 -15.07 -9.15 3.63
N ARG A 32 -15.52 -8.99 4.87
CA ARG A 32 -16.06 -7.72 5.36
C ARG A 32 -14.98 -6.73 5.73
N SER A 33 -13.88 -7.21 6.29
CA SER A 33 -12.77 -6.35 6.76
C SER A 33 -12.10 -5.57 5.64
N VAL A 34 -12.13 -6.04 4.39
CA VAL A 34 -11.48 -5.37 3.25
C VAL A 34 -11.96 -3.95 3.02
N VAL A 35 -13.19 -3.62 3.43
CA VAL A 35 -13.72 -2.25 3.35
C VAL A 35 -12.84 -1.27 4.10
N TYR A 36 -12.20 -1.72 5.19
CA TYR A 36 -11.36 -0.92 6.07
C TYR A 36 -9.87 -0.92 5.70
N TYR A 37 -9.47 -1.59 4.63
CA TYR A 37 -8.07 -1.59 4.17
C TYR A 37 -7.53 -0.19 3.89
N PRO A 38 -8.29 0.72 3.21
CA PRO A 38 -7.87 2.12 3.07
C PRO A 38 -7.71 2.86 4.40
N LEU A 39 -8.53 2.53 5.42
CA LEU A 39 -8.42 3.12 6.76
C LEU A 39 -7.13 2.70 7.46
N VAL A 40 -6.73 1.42 7.33
CA VAL A 40 -5.42 0.96 7.81
C VAL A 40 -4.30 1.72 7.08
N GLY A 41 -4.45 1.91 5.77
CA GLY A 41 -3.54 2.74 4.98
C GLY A 41 -3.43 4.16 5.52
N ALA A 42 -4.56 4.80 5.81
CA ALA A 42 -4.59 6.16 6.38
C ALA A 42 -3.90 6.22 7.75
N ALA A 43 -4.11 5.21 8.62
CA ALA A 43 -3.44 5.15 9.93
C ALA A 43 -1.91 5.00 9.80
N ILE A 44 -1.44 4.17 8.85
CA ILE A 44 0.00 4.02 8.56
C ILE A 44 0.56 5.34 8.01
N GLY A 45 -0.11 5.94 7.00
CA GLY A 45 0.31 7.21 6.40
C GLY A 45 0.33 8.36 7.40
N LEU A 46 -0.67 8.44 8.28
CA LEU A 46 -0.72 9.44 9.35
C LEU A 46 0.45 9.25 10.34
N SER A 47 0.72 8.01 10.74
CA SER A 47 1.86 7.72 11.62
C SER A 47 3.19 8.07 10.95
N ALA A 48 3.33 7.78 9.64
CA ALA A 48 4.50 8.18 8.85
C ALA A 48 4.62 9.71 8.75
N ALA A 49 3.53 10.44 8.50
CA ALA A 49 3.50 11.90 8.45
C ALA A 49 3.90 12.54 9.78
N LEU A 50 3.35 12.05 10.89
CA LEU A 50 3.71 12.52 12.24
C LEU A 50 5.17 12.19 12.57
N GLY A 51 5.61 10.97 12.27
CA GLY A 51 7.01 10.56 12.45
C GLY A 51 7.97 11.39 11.62
N ALA A 52 7.62 11.67 10.35
CA ALA A 52 8.39 12.56 9.48
C ALA A 52 8.49 13.98 10.04
N GLY A 53 7.36 14.54 10.51
CA GLY A 53 7.35 15.87 11.13
C GLY A 53 8.29 15.98 12.33
N VAL A 54 8.30 14.98 13.22
CA VAL A 54 9.25 14.93 14.33
C VAL A 54 10.69 14.75 13.84
N ALA A 55 10.89 13.86 12.84
CA ALA A 55 12.22 13.54 12.35
C ALA A 55 12.89 14.74 11.64
N VAL A 56 12.16 15.51 10.80
CA VAL A 56 12.73 16.67 10.11
C VAL A 56 13.00 17.85 11.05
N TRP A 57 12.30 17.90 12.20
CA TRP A 57 12.60 18.90 13.23
C TRP A 57 13.95 18.63 13.91
N LEU A 58 14.38 17.36 13.98
CA LEU A 58 15.60 16.92 14.65
C LEU A 58 16.77 16.66 13.70
N LEU A 59 16.51 16.32 12.45
CA LEU A 59 17.49 15.74 11.53
C LEU A 59 17.35 16.32 10.11
N PRO A 60 18.44 16.29 9.32
CA PRO A 60 18.36 16.55 7.88
C PRO A 60 17.41 15.57 7.15
N ALA A 61 16.94 15.96 5.96
CA ALA A 61 15.91 15.22 5.21
C ALA A 61 16.23 13.74 4.98
N TRP A 62 17.46 13.39 4.63
CA TRP A 62 17.83 12.00 4.38
C TRP A 62 17.70 11.07 5.61
N PRO A 63 18.33 11.36 6.76
CA PRO A 63 18.10 10.56 7.98
C PRO A 63 16.64 10.55 8.41
N ALA A 64 15.93 11.67 8.29
CA ALA A 64 14.50 11.76 8.61
C ALA A 64 13.65 10.82 7.71
N ALA A 65 13.94 10.77 6.40
CA ALA A 65 13.29 9.87 5.46
C ALA A 65 13.53 8.40 5.79
N VAL A 66 14.77 8.03 6.13
CA VAL A 66 15.10 6.64 6.51
C VAL A 66 14.35 6.23 7.78
N ILE A 67 14.31 7.10 8.81
CA ILE A 67 13.55 6.83 10.05
C ILE A 67 12.05 6.71 9.76
N THR A 68 11.51 7.59 8.91
CA THR A 68 10.11 7.52 8.48
C THR A 68 9.81 6.21 7.76
N LEU A 69 10.71 5.76 6.88
CA LEU A 69 10.56 4.48 6.18
C LEU A 69 10.65 3.29 7.14
N ILE A 70 11.57 3.31 8.10
CA ILE A 70 11.67 2.27 9.14
C ILE A 70 10.36 2.18 9.95
N LEU A 71 9.80 3.33 10.35
CA LEU A 71 8.50 3.38 11.02
C LEU A 71 7.39 2.79 10.14
N TRP A 72 7.34 3.17 8.86
CA TRP A 72 6.34 2.68 7.90
C TRP A 72 6.41 1.15 7.76
N VAL A 73 7.61 0.62 7.48
CA VAL A 73 7.83 -0.84 7.35
C VAL A 73 7.53 -1.56 8.67
N GLY A 74 7.95 -0.99 9.81
CA GLY A 74 7.65 -1.54 11.14
C GLY A 74 6.15 -1.65 11.42
N LEU A 75 5.37 -0.62 11.02
CA LEU A 75 3.92 -0.62 11.18
C LEU A 75 3.21 -1.66 10.30
N THR A 76 3.74 -1.99 9.12
CA THR A 76 3.22 -3.08 8.28
C THR A 76 3.73 -4.46 8.72
N GLY A 77 4.78 -4.50 9.53
CA GLY A 77 5.47 -5.73 9.93
C GLY A 77 6.17 -6.44 8.77
N GLY A 78 6.47 -5.71 7.69
CA GLY A 78 7.13 -6.25 6.50
C GLY A 78 6.25 -7.15 5.61
N LEU A 79 4.96 -7.33 5.94
CA LEU A 79 4.06 -8.26 5.23
C LEU A 79 4.05 -8.06 3.70
N HIS A 80 3.99 -6.81 3.26
CA HIS A 80 3.93 -6.50 1.83
C HIS A 80 5.30 -6.58 1.15
N LEU A 81 6.38 -6.25 1.88
CA LEU A 81 7.76 -6.41 1.40
C LEU A 81 8.10 -7.87 1.18
N ASP A 82 7.66 -8.77 2.08
CA ASP A 82 7.79 -10.22 1.90
C ASP A 82 7.15 -10.66 0.57
N GLY A 83 5.88 -10.28 0.34
CA GLY A 83 5.20 -10.57 -0.92
C GLY A 83 5.88 -9.92 -2.15
N TRP A 84 6.52 -8.75 -2.00
CA TRP A 84 7.34 -8.14 -3.06
C TRP A 84 8.55 -9.00 -3.39
N MET A 85 9.28 -9.48 -2.38
CA MET A 85 10.46 -10.33 -2.53
C MET A 85 10.09 -11.67 -3.19
N ASP A 86 9.06 -12.35 -2.70
CA ASP A 86 8.59 -13.63 -3.23
C ASP A 86 8.10 -13.50 -4.67
N SER A 87 7.37 -12.41 -4.98
CA SER A 87 6.93 -12.11 -6.33
C SER A 87 8.11 -11.83 -7.26
N ALA A 88 9.15 -11.12 -6.80
CA ALA A 88 10.34 -10.84 -7.60
C ALA A 88 11.13 -12.12 -7.88
N ASP A 89 11.37 -12.95 -6.86
CA ASP A 89 12.06 -14.22 -7.03
C ASP A 89 11.34 -15.14 -8.03
N ALA A 90 10.02 -15.21 -7.96
CA ALA A 90 9.24 -16.03 -8.87
C ALA A 90 9.19 -15.46 -10.29
N LEU A 91 8.79 -14.19 -10.43
CA LEU A 91 8.55 -13.57 -11.74
C LEU A 91 9.84 -13.34 -12.55
N LEU A 92 10.97 -13.10 -11.87
CA LEU A 92 12.27 -12.91 -12.51
C LEU A 92 13.06 -14.21 -12.71
N SER A 93 12.53 -15.36 -12.27
CA SER A 93 13.15 -16.67 -12.44
C SER A 93 13.13 -17.19 -13.88
N TYR A 94 12.29 -16.61 -14.75
CA TYR A 94 12.04 -17.09 -16.12
C TYR A 94 11.65 -18.58 -16.20
N ARG A 95 10.96 -19.08 -15.17
CA ARG A 95 10.50 -20.48 -15.07
C ARG A 95 9.07 -20.65 -15.55
N THR A 96 8.60 -21.92 -15.59
CA THR A 96 7.19 -22.24 -15.85
C THR A 96 6.29 -21.70 -14.74
N ARG A 97 5.00 -21.56 -15.01
CA ARG A 97 3.98 -21.11 -14.05
C ARG A 97 4.03 -21.93 -12.77
N GLU A 98 4.04 -23.25 -12.87
CA GLU A 98 4.06 -24.17 -11.75
C GLU A 98 5.28 -23.91 -10.85
N ARG A 99 6.45 -23.78 -11.48
CA ARG A 99 7.69 -23.53 -10.74
C ARG A 99 7.72 -22.12 -10.11
N MET A 100 7.16 -21.11 -10.77
CA MET A 100 7.00 -19.78 -10.16
C MET A 100 6.12 -19.85 -8.91
N LEU A 101 5.00 -20.59 -8.97
CA LEU A 101 4.12 -20.76 -7.81
C LEU A 101 4.76 -21.57 -6.67
N GLU A 102 5.67 -22.50 -6.98
CA GLU A 102 6.49 -23.21 -5.98
C GLU A 102 7.50 -22.28 -5.30
N ILE A 103 8.20 -21.43 -6.09
CA ILE A 103 9.16 -20.46 -5.56
C ILE A 103 8.46 -19.53 -4.54
N MET A 104 7.26 -19.03 -4.84
CA MET A 104 6.48 -18.20 -3.91
C MET A 104 6.06 -18.91 -2.61
N LYS A 105 6.17 -20.25 -2.52
CA LYS A 105 5.90 -21.02 -1.29
C LYS A 105 7.16 -21.31 -0.49
N ASP A 106 8.32 -21.13 -1.08
CA ASP A 106 9.59 -21.38 -0.41
C ASP A 106 9.88 -20.26 0.58
N SER A 107 10.03 -20.57 1.85
CA SER A 107 10.36 -19.58 2.88
C SER A 107 11.78 -19.03 2.77
N ARG A 108 12.60 -19.55 1.86
CA ARG A 108 13.96 -19.07 1.61
C ARG A 108 13.92 -17.95 0.58
N VAL A 109 14.52 -16.82 0.92
CA VAL A 109 14.61 -15.67 0.04
C VAL A 109 15.69 -15.90 -1.01
N GLY A 110 15.35 -15.67 -2.27
CA GLY A 110 16.28 -15.71 -3.38
C GLY A 110 17.00 -14.39 -3.63
N ALA A 111 18.03 -14.40 -4.46
CA ALA A 111 18.82 -13.22 -4.76
C ALA A 111 18.02 -12.11 -5.46
N MET A 112 17.06 -12.47 -6.32
CA MET A 112 16.23 -11.48 -7.02
C MET A 112 15.27 -10.78 -6.06
N GLY A 113 14.72 -11.50 -5.09
CA GLY A 113 13.90 -10.92 -4.02
C GLY A 113 14.69 -9.91 -3.18
N VAL A 114 15.89 -10.27 -2.75
CA VAL A 114 16.77 -9.36 -2.00
C VAL A 114 17.10 -8.11 -2.81
N LEU A 115 17.54 -8.26 -4.08
CA LEU A 115 17.84 -7.13 -4.95
C LEU A 115 16.63 -6.22 -5.16
N ALA A 116 15.47 -6.81 -5.44
CA ALA A 116 14.22 -6.06 -5.63
C ALA A 116 13.82 -5.30 -4.37
N CYS A 117 13.97 -5.90 -3.18
CA CYS A 117 13.69 -5.26 -1.90
C CYS A 117 14.63 -4.08 -1.64
N VAL A 118 15.95 -4.29 -1.79
CA VAL A 118 16.95 -3.23 -1.58
C VAL A 118 16.70 -2.04 -2.51
N LEU A 119 16.48 -2.30 -3.80
CA LEU A 119 16.21 -1.24 -4.78
C LEU A 119 14.90 -0.49 -4.48
N LEU A 120 13.85 -1.19 -4.07
CA LEU A 120 12.58 -0.59 -3.66
C LEU A 120 12.75 0.30 -2.44
N LEU A 121 13.43 -0.19 -1.39
CA LEU A 121 13.66 0.57 -0.17
C LEU A 121 14.53 1.81 -0.41
N LEU A 122 15.58 1.69 -1.23
CA LEU A 122 16.40 2.82 -1.65
C LEU A 122 15.57 3.86 -2.42
N LEU A 123 14.71 3.40 -3.34
CA LEU A 123 13.81 4.29 -4.07
C LEU A 123 12.84 5.00 -3.11
N LYS A 124 12.16 4.27 -2.23
CA LYS A 124 11.23 4.86 -1.26
C LYS A 124 11.94 5.85 -0.32
N ALA A 125 13.15 5.51 0.16
CA ALA A 125 13.94 6.41 1.01
C ALA A 125 14.33 7.70 0.27
N SER A 126 14.78 7.59 -1.00
CA SER A 126 15.14 8.75 -1.81
C SER A 126 13.93 9.65 -2.12
N LEU A 127 12.78 9.05 -2.42
CA LEU A 127 11.54 9.79 -2.67
C LEU A 127 11.03 10.49 -1.41
N LEU A 128 11.08 9.81 -0.26
CA LEU A 128 10.74 10.44 1.02
C LEU A 128 11.71 11.59 1.34
N ALA A 129 13.02 11.42 1.12
CA ALA A 129 13.99 12.47 1.33
C ALA A 129 13.70 13.69 0.46
N ALA A 130 13.46 13.48 -0.84
CA ALA A 130 13.10 14.55 -1.78
C ALA A 130 11.79 15.24 -1.37
N PHE A 131 10.77 14.48 -0.96
CA PHE A 131 9.50 15.02 -0.47
C PHE A 131 9.69 15.89 0.79
N LEU A 132 10.53 15.45 1.74
CA LEU A 132 10.78 16.16 2.98
C LEU A 132 11.69 17.37 2.80
N GLU A 133 12.58 17.36 1.80
CA GLU A 133 13.49 18.49 1.50
C GLU A 133 12.77 19.58 0.71
N GLY A 134 11.93 19.22 -0.25
CA GLY A 134 11.21 20.17 -1.12
C GLY A 134 9.90 20.71 -0.53
N GLY A 135 9.32 20.03 0.45
CA GLY A 135 7.98 20.30 0.97
C GLY A 135 7.94 21.10 2.26
N SER A 136 6.75 21.63 2.55
CA SER A 136 6.41 22.24 3.85
C SER A 136 5.87 21.17 4.81
N TRP A 137 6.02 21.43 6.12
CA TRP A 137 5.39 20.60 7.16
C TRP A 137 3.86 20.49 6.99
N THR A 138 3.23 21.50 6.38
CA THR A 138 1.79 21.52 6.06
C THR A 138 1.39 20.46 5.02
N GLU A 139 2.33 19.97 4.20
CA GLU A 139 2.09 18.97 3.14
C GLU A 139 2.26 17.53 3.62
N LEU A 140 2.80 17.31 4.82
CA LEU A 140 2.98 15.96 5.39
C LEU A 140 1.71 15.09 5.37
N PRO A 141 0.46 15.64 5.51
CA PRO A 141 -0.76 14.85 5.35
C PRO A 141 -0.89 14.14 3.99
N LEU A 142 -0.23 14.62 2.93
CA LEU A 142 -0.23 13.94 1.62
C LEU A 142 0.42 12.54 1.68
N LEU A 143 1.26 12.25 2.68
CA LEU A 143 1.81 10.91 2.92
C LEU A 143 0.74 9.85 3.26
N LEU A 144 -0.52 10.26 3.47
CA LEU A 144 -1.64 9.33 3.60
C LEU A 144 -2.04 8.72 2.24
N LEU A 145 -1.82 9.43 1.12
CA LEU A 145 -2.30 9.00 -0.20
C LEU A 145 -1.68 7.68 -0.67
N PRO A 146 -0.35 7.46 -0.60
CA PRO A 146 0.26 6.20 -1.04
C PRO A 146 -0.33 4.96 -0.34
N PRO A 147 -0.39 4.86 1.01
CA PRO A 147 -0.92 3.68 1.66
C PRO A 147 -2.45 3.56 1.57
N VAL A 148 -3.20 4.64 1.38
CA VAL A 148 -4.66 4.59 1.17
C VAL A 148 -4.99 3.96 -0.18
N TRP A 149 -4.38 4.46 -1.27
CA TRP A 149 -4.71 4.02 -2.61
C TRP A 149 -4.10 2.67 -2.97
N SER A 150 -2.93 2.33 -2.44
CA SER A 150 -2.35 0.99 -2.61
C SER A 150 -3.24 -0.09 -1.98
N ARG A 151 -3.76 0.13 -0.79
CA ARG A 151 -4.65 -0.80 -0.09
C ARG A 151 -6.04 -0.88 -0.71
N TRP A 152 -6.58 0.24 -1.20
CA TRP A 152 -7.78 0.17 -2.01
C TRP A 152 -7.56 -0.69 -3.25
N TYR A 153 -6.41 -0.54 -3.94
CA TYR A 153 -6.14 -1.33 -5.13
C TYR A 153 -6.00 -2.83 -4.81
N MET A 154 -5.47 -3.19 -3.65
CA MET A 154 -5.49 -4.60 -3.21
C MET A 154 -6.91 -5.17 -3.16
N VAL A 155 -7.87 -4.43 -2.60
CA VAL A 155 -9.29 -4.85 -2.55
C VAL A 155 -9.85 -5.02 -3.96
N ARG A 156 -9.54 -4.08 -4.86
CA ARG A 156 -9.93 -4.18 -6.26
C ARG A 156 -9.31 -5.40 -6.94
N ALA A 157 -8.03 -5.66 -6.72
CA ALA A 157 -7.35 -6.82 -7.28
C ALA A 157 -7.98 -8.14 -6.81
N MET A 158 -8.30 -8.26 -5.52
CA MET A 158 -9.02 -9.40 -4.94
C MET A 158 -10.42 -9.61 -5.54
N ALA A 159 -11.12 -8.50 -5.90
CA ALA A 159 -12.47 -8.58 -6.45
C ALA A 159 -12.49 -8.85 -7.97
N ARG A 160 -11.41 -8.55 -8.71
CA ARG A 160 -11.42 -8.52 -10.18
C ARG A 160 -10.58 -9.58 -10.86
N TYR A 161 -9.64 -10.18 -10.14
CA TYR A 161 -8.75 -11.19 -10.72
C TYR A 161 -8.97 -12.55 -10.09
N PRO A 162 -8.83 -13.66 -10.86
CA PRO A 162 -8.88 -14.98 -10.30
C PRO A 162 -7.70 -15.23 -9.36
N LEU A 163 -7.87 -16.19 -8.45
CA LEU A 163 -6.78 -16.69 -7.63
C LEU A 163 -5.91 -17.66 -8.43
N ALA A 164 -4.59 -17.51 -8.37
CA ALA A 164 -3.66 -18.47 -8.99
C ALA A 164 -3.67 -19.83 -8.27
N ARG A 165 -4.05 -19.83 -6.99
CA ARG A 165 -4.23 -21.00 -6.12
C ARG A 165 -5.59 -20.88 -5.45
N SER A 166 -6.60 -21.61 -5.95
CA SER A 166 -8.00 -21.46 -5.50
C SER A 166 -8.29 -22.01 -4.10
N ASN A 167 -7.49 -22.95 -3.62
CA ASN A 167 -7.77 -23.73 -2.40
C ASN A 167 -6.69 -23.61 -1.32
N GLU A 168 -5.72 -22.71 -1.44
CA GLU A 168 -4.58 -22.66 -0.53
C GLU A 168 -4.30 -21.23 -0.01
N GLY A 169 -3.91 -21.16 1.25
CA GLY A 169 -3.47 -19.93 1.91
C GLY A 169 -4.59 -18.95 2.24
N LEU A 170 -4.25 -17.86 2.92
CA LEU A 170 -5.20 -16.83 3.34
C LEU A 170 -5.87 -16.11 2.15
N ALA A 171 -5.20 -16.04 1.00
CA ALA A 171 -5.76 -15.45 -0.22
C ALA A 171 -7.03 -16.15 -0.69
N ALA A 172 -7.16 -17.48 -0.44
CA ALA A 172 -8.36 -18.25 -0.77
C ALA A 172 -9.62 -17.72 -0.07
N SER A 173 -9.48 -17.13 1.11
CA SER A 173 -10.59 -16.53 1.86
C SER A 173 -11.21 -15.32 1.16
N PHE A 174 -10.47 -14.65 0.27
CA PHE A 174 -10.95 -13.49 -0.51
C PHE A 174 -11.56 -13.89 -1.86
N GLY A 175 -11.55 -15.18 -2.22
CA GLY A 175 -12.17 -15.66 -3.46
C GLY A 175 -13.67 -15.33 -3.50
N GLY A 176 -14.14 -14.76 -4.63
CA GLY A 176 -15.54 -14.37 -4.79
C GLY A 176 -15.93 -13.12 -3.99
N LEU A 177 -14.99 -12.23 -3.71
CA LEU A 177 -15.25 -10.98 -2.99
C LEU A 177 -16.35 -10.17 -3.70
N PRO A 178 -17.46 -9.80 -3.00
CA PRO A 178 -18.56 -9.07 -3.62
C PRO A 178 -18.13 -7.67 -4.10
N ALA A 179 -18.55 -7.26 -5.30
CA ALA A 179 -18.28 -5.94 -5.85
C ALA A 179 -18.75 -4.77 -4.95
N ARG A 180 -19.72 -5.03 -4.07
CA ARG A 180 -20.17 -4.06 -3.06
C ARG A 180 -19.06 -3.69 -2.09
N GLN A 181 -18.18 -4.63 -1.72
CA GLN A 181 -17.07 -4.38 -0.80
C GLN A 181 -16.00 -3.50 -1.48
N GLU A 182 -15.67 -3.78 -2.75
CA GLU A 182 -14.78 -2.93 -3.55
C GLU A 182 -15.30 -1.47 -3.61
N ARG A 183 -16.61 -1.30 -3.90
CA ARG A 183 -17.22 0.06 -3.96
C ARG A 183 -17.20 0.78 -2.61
N ARG A 184 -17.45 0.08 -1.52
CA ARG A 184 -17.38 0.67 -0.16
C ARG A 184 -15.95 1.08 0.20
N ALA A 185 -14.96 0.21 -0.11
CA ALA A 185 -13.55 0.54 0.08
C ALA A 185 -13.14 1.74 -0.77
N LEU A 186 -13.64 1.87 -2.02
CA LEU A 186 -13.40 3.03 -2.88
C LEU A 186 -13.95 4.31 -2.27
N LEU A 187 -15.19 4.29 -1.78
CA LEU A 187 -15.80 5.46 -1.12
C LEU A 187 -15.00 5.89 0.10
N LEU A 188 -14.57 4.94 0.92
CA LEU A 188 -13.73 5.24 2.08
C LEU A 188 -12.36 5.80 1.66
N ALA A 189 -11.71 5.22 0.66
CA ALA A 189 -10.45 5.72 0.12
C ALA A 189 -10.60 7.16 -0.42
N ALA A 190 -11.67 7.45 -1.16
CA ALA A 190 -11.96 8.79 -1.68
C ALA A 190 -12.17 9.81 -0.55
N LEU A 191 -12.94 9.49 0.48
CA LEU A 191 -13.16 10.35 1.64
C LEU A 191 -11.85 10.64 2.38
N LEU A 192 -11.03 9.62 2.62
CA LEU A 192 -9.72 9.76 3.27
C LEU A 192 -8.75 10.57 2.41
N SER A 193 -8.78 10.39 1.09
CA SER A 193 -7.98 11.15 0.14
C SER A 193 -8.37 12.63 0.13
N LEU A 194 -9.65 12.93 0.12
CA LEU A 194 -10.15 14.31 0.21
C LEU A 194 -9.75 14.97 1.53
N ALA A 195 -9.84 14.25 2.65
CA ALA A 195 -9.39 14.76 3.95
C ALA A 195 -7.87 15.03 3.97
N ALA A 196 -7.06 14.12 3.39
CA ALA A 196 -5.62 14.29 3.28
C ALA A 196 -5.22 15.47 2.39
N ALA A 197 -5.95 15.71 1.29
CA ALA A 197 -5.72 16.86 0.39
C ALA A 197 -6.25 18.19 0.99
N ALA A 198 -7.28 18.16 1.81
CA ALA A 198 -7.82 19.36 2.46
C ALA A 198 -7.02 19.78 3.71
N ALA A 199 -6.34 18.85 4.37
CA ALA A 199 -5.59 19.13 5.60
C ALA A 199 -4.49 20.19 5.41
N PRO A 200 -3.68 20.21 4.35
CA PRO A 200 -2.71 21.27 4.10
C PRO A 200 -3.33 22.67 4.04
N LEU A 201 -4.50 22.82 3.41
CA LEU A 201 -5.21 24.12 3.35
C LEU A 201 -5.63 24.57 4.74
N ALA A 202 -6.13 23.67 5.57
CA ALA A 202 -6.49 23.94 6.96
C ALA A 202 -5.27 24.30 7.84
N LEU A 203 -4.07 23.91 7.40
CA LEU A 203 -2.79 24.22 8.04
C LEU A 203 -2.11 25.48 7.47
N GLY A 204 -2.77 26.20 6.54
CA GLY A 204 -2.28 27.46 5.99
C GLY A 204 -1.48 27.34 4.69
N ALA A 205 -1.56 26.23 3.98
CA ALA A 205 -0.90 26.04 2.66
C ALA A 205 -1.74 26.59 1.51
N ASP A 206 -2.21 27.83 1.59
CA ASP A 206 -3.17 28.41 0.63
C ASP A 206 -2.63 28.47 -0.82
N SER A 207 -1.32 28.57 -1.01
CA SER A 207 -0.68 28.58 -2.35
C SER A 207 -0.57 27.17 -2.97
N ALA A 208 -0.70 26.11 -2.20
CA ALA A 208 -0.51 24.73 -2.66
C ALA A 208 -1.77 24.09 -3.28
N TRP A 209 -2.88 24.81 -3.44
CA TRP A 209 -4.14 24.22 -3.93
C TRP A 209 -4.03 23.52 -5.28
N PRO A 210 -3.19 23.95 -6.27
CA PRO A 210 -3.08 23.22 -7.54
C PRO A 210 -2.46 21.83 -7.36
N GLN A 211 -1.40 21.73 -6.54
CA GLN A 211 -0.74 20.44 -6.22
C GLN A 211 -1.70 19.52 -5.46
N LEU A 212 -2.47 20.07 -4.50
CA LEU A 212 -3.43 19.30 -3.71
C LEU A 212 -4.56 18.74 -4.56
N LEU A 213 -5.10 19.56 -5.48
CA LEU A 213 -6.12 19.12 -6.43
C LEU A 213 -5.56 18.06 -7.39
N ALA A 214 -4.36 18.30 -7.92
CA ALA A 214 -3.67 17.34 -8.78
C ALA A 214 -3.42 16.01 -8.04
N ALA A 215 -2.95 16.03 -6.80
CA ALA A 215 -2.75 14.83 -5.98
C ALA A 215 -4.06 14.08 -5.75
N ALA A 216 -5.15 14.78 -5.42
CA ALA A 216 -6.47 14.16 -5.19
C ALA A 216 -7.03 13.46 -6.45
N ILE A 217 -6.74 13.96 -7.65
CA ILE A 217 -7.21 13.38 -8.91
C ILE A 217 -6.24 12.32 -9.44
N LEU A 218 -4.93 12.63 -9.44
CA LEU A 218 -3.94 11.76 -10.09
C LEU A 218 -3.59 10.53 -9.25
N ALA A 219 -3.65 10.60 -7.91
CA ALA A 219 -3.34 9.43 -7.08
C ALA A 219 -4.30 8.24 -7.34
N PRO A 220 -5.63 8.39 -7.33
CA PRO A 220 -6.54 7.31 -7.69
C PRO A 220 -6.36 6.84 -9.14
N ALA A 221 -6.16 7.77 -10.09
CA ALA A 221 -5.97 7.45 -11.49
C ALA A 221 -4.70 6.62 -11.72
N LEU A 222 -3.58 7.02 -11.11
CA LEU A 222 -2.30 6.31 -11.17
C LEU A 222 -2.41 4.92 -10.53
N ALA A 223 -3.00 4.82 -9.32
CA ALA A 223 -3.21 3.55 -8.66
C ALA A 223 -4.05 2.59 -9.51
N LEU A 224 -5.12 3.09 -10.13
CA LEU A 224 -5.97 2.31 -11.02
C LEU A 224 -5.22 1.87 -12.28
N ALA A 225 -4.54 2.78 -12.96
CA ALA A 225 -3.86 2.49 -14.23
C ALA A 225 -2.68 1.55 -14.04
N CYS A 226 -1.72 1.92 -13.20
CA CYS A 226 -0.50 1.14 -12.97
C CYS A 226 -0.79 -0.19 -12.27
N GLY A 227 -1.67 -0.19 -11.27
CA GLY A 227 -2.10 -1.40 -10.60
C GLY A 227 -2.78 -2.37 -11.57
N THR A 228 -3.69 -1.88 -12.43
CA THR A 228 -4.37 -2.74 -13.42
C THR A 228 -3.40 -3.31 -14.46
N LEU A 229 -2.46 -2.50 -14.93
CA LEU A 229 -1.43 -2.95 -15.87
C LEU A 229 -0.56 -4.06 -15.25
N ALA A 230 -0.06 -3.84 -14.04
CA ALA A 230 0.76 -4.81 -13.32
C ALA A 230 -0.03 -6.09 -13.00
N ALA A 231 -1.23 -5.96 -12.42
CA ALA A 231 -2.08 -7.09 -12.08
C ALA A 231 -2.45 -7.94 -13.29
N ARG A 232 -2.78 -7.33 -14.43
CA ARG A 232 -3.07 -8.05 -15.68
C ARG A 232 -1.86 -8.84 -16.17
N ARG A 233 -0.67 -8.20 -16.20
CA ARG A 233 0.57 -8.88 -16.64
C ARG A 233 0.95 -10.04 -15.73
N ILE A 234 0.85 -9.86 -14.41
CA ILE A 234 1.16 -10.92 -13.45
C ILE A 234 0.11 -12.03 -13.53
N SER A 235 -1.18 -11.67 -13.55
CA SER A 235 -2.28 -12.64 -13.66
C SER A 235 -2.20 -13.47 -14.94
N SER A 236 -1.79 -12.90 -16.08
CA SER A 236 -1.60 -13.65 -17.33
C SER A 236 -0.45 -14.67 -17.26
N ARG A 237 0.59 -14.39 -16.46
CA ARG A 237 1.73 -15.29 -16.26
C ARG A 237 1.46 -16.41 -15.24
N LEU A 238 0.72 -16.09 -14.17
CA LEU A 238 0.47 -17.01 -13.06
C LEU A 238 -0.91 -17.69 -13.15
N GLY A 239 -1.75 -17.31 -14.11
CA GLY A 239 -3.13 -17.78 -14.20
C GLY A 239 -4.05 -17.22 -13.11
N GLY A 240 -3.65 -16.11 -12.48
CA GLY A 240 -4.35 -15.47 -11.38
C GLY A 240 -3.37 -14.71 -10.47
N LEU A 241 -3.82 -14.27 -9.31
CA LEU A 241 -3.00 -13.59 -8.31
C LEU A 241 -2.86 -14.44 -7.04
N THR A 242 -1.77 -14.25 -6.29
CA THR A 242 -1.51 -14.84 -4.97
C THR A 242 -1.56 -13.77 -3.89
N GLY A 243 -1.47 -14.18 -2.62
CA GLY A 243 -1.30 -13.27 -1.49
C GLY A 243 -0.07 -12.38 -1.63
N ASP A 244 1.03 -12.99 -2.06
CA ASP A 244 2.33 -12.32 -2.26
C ASP A 244 2.23 -11.24 -3.34
N VAL A 245 1.51 -11.53 -4.43
CA VAL A 245 1.26 -10.54 -5.50
C VAL A 245 0.41 -9.37 -5.01
N TYR A 246 -0.54 -9.58 -4.10
CA TYR A 246 -1.26 -8.44 -3.50
C TYR A 246 -0.31 -7.54 -2.70
N GLY A 247 0.63 -8.12 -1.95
CA GLY A 247 1.70 -7.40 -1.27
C GLY A 247 2.60 -6.66 -2.24
N ALA A 248 3.02 -7.33 -3.31
CA ALA A 248 3.86 -6.73 -4.36
C ALA A 248 3.18 -5.53 -5.05
N LEU A 249 1.89 -5.65 -5.36
CA LEU A 249 1.10 -4.54 -5.94
C LEU A 249 0.98 -3.37 -4.96
N ASN A 250 0.84 -3.65 -3.65
CA ASN A 250 0.82 -2.61 -2.62
C ASN A 250 2.15 -1.83 -2.60
N GLU A 251 3.29 -2.51 -2.55
CA GLU A 251 4.61 -1.88 -2.50
C GLU A 251 4.92 -1.07 -3.76
N LEU A 252 4.60 -1.65 -4.94
CA LEU A 252 4.74 -0.96 -6.23
C LEU A 252 3.95 0.35 -6.24
N LEU A 253 2.69 0.30 -5.83
CA LEU A 253 1.81 1.48 -5.86
C LEU A 253 2.22 2.51 -4.82
N GLU A 254 2.68 2.11 -3.63
CA GLU A 254 3.23 3.06 -2.67
C GLU A 254 4.43 3.83 -3.23
N ALA A 255 5.37 3.14 -3.89
CA ALA A 255 6.52 3.78 -4.51
C ALA A 255 6.13 4.73 -5.65
N LEU A 256 5.21 4.31 -6.54
CA LEU A 256 4.73 5.15 -7.64
C LEU A 256 3.94 6.38 -7.16
N LEU A 257 3.18 6.24 -6.09
CA LEU A 257 2.42 7.34 -5.50
C LEU A 257 3.33 8.32 -4.73
N LEU A 258 4.38 7.83 -4.06
CA LEU A 258 5.43 8.69 -3.53
C LEU A 258 6.15 9.48 -4.64
N LEU A 259 6.48 8.81 -5.75
CA LEU A 259 7.05 9.47 -6.92
C LEU A 259 6.12 10.55 -7.47
N LEU A 260 4.81 10.28 -7.54
CA LEU A 260 3.83 11.28 -7.95
C LEU A 260 3.87 12.51 -7.04
N LEU A 261 3.92 12.34 -5.71
CA LEU A 261 3.97 13.48 -4.77
C LEU A 261 5.22 14.34 -5.00
N VAL A 262 6.38 13.71 -5.17
CA VAL A 262 7.64 14.41 -5.47
C VAL A 262 7.55 15.17 -6.78
N LEU A 263 6.99 14.55 -7.84
CA LEU A 263 6.81 15.21 -9.14
C LEU A 263 5.86 16.42 -9.06
N LEU A 264 4.80 16.34 -8.26
CA LEU A 264 3.88 17.44 -8.06
C LEU A 264 4.54 18.60 -7.32
N GLN A 265 5.35 18.33 -6.29
CA GLN A 265 6.10 19.36 -5.58
C GLN A 265 7.16 20.02 -6.45
N HIS A 266 7.79 19.28 -7.35
CA HIS A 266 8.88 19.81 -8.18
C HIS A 266 8.37 20.63 -9.37
N ASN A 267 7.17 20.37 -9.89
CA ASN A 267 6.67 20.95 -11.16
C ASN A 267 5.50 21.92 -11.00
N LEU A 268 4.87 22.00 -9.85
CA LEU A 268 3.75 22.90 -9.56
C LEU A 268 4.05 23.84 -8.39
#